data_40cd4f2e8fcf5c3015de50fe9656ee6e
#
_entry.id   40cd4f2e8fcf5c3015de50fe9656ee6e
#
_cell.length_a   1.000
_cell.length_b   1.000
_cell.length_c   1.000
_cell.angle_alpha   90.00
_cell.angle_beta   90.00
_cell.angle_gamma   90.00
#
_symmetry.space_group_name_H-M   'P 1'
#
loop_
_entity.id
_entity.type
_entity.pdbx_description
1 polymer ?
#
loop_
_entity_poly.entity_id
_entity_poly.type
_entity_poly.pdbx_seq_one_letter_code
_entity_poly.pdbx_strand_id
1 'polypeptide(L)'
;MKDPIVDAVLDRYGAVVGDRLTDYRNHLYRGMNYQLRLLGMTEAPPEIALAWAVHDIGIWTARTWDYLDPSVALAEQLAPEFGITDVDRVTAMVADHHKLRSADDLWVEMFRLGDRVDAFRGLYAWSGLERSDVREVVEALPYGGFHGFLLRTAGKWTLKHPLRPMPMLRW
;
A
#
# COMPACT_ATOMS: atom_id res chain seq x y z
N MET A 1 -0.29 -13.48 -9.05
CA MET A 1 1.10 -13.01 -8.85
C MET A 1 1.55 -13.45 -7.47
N LYS A 2 2.81 -13.85 -7.32
CA LYS A 2 3.48 -14.07 -6.02
C LYS A 2 4.81 -13.33 -6.07
N ASP A 3 5.19 -12.71 -5.00
CA ASP A 3 6.46 -12.00 -4.88
C ASP A 3 7.15 -12.42 -3.57
N PRO A 4 8.43 -12.83 -3.62
CA PRO A 4 9.12 -13.39 -2.46
C PRO A 4 9.31 -12.38 -1.33
N ILE A 5 9.47 -11.08 -1.64
CA ILE A 5 9.64 -10.03 -0.62
C ILE A 5 8.32 -9.77 0.08
N VAL A 6 7.23 -9.61 -0.68
CA VAL A 6 5.87 -9.44 -0.12
C VAL A 6 5.51 -10.63 0.75
N ASP A 7 5.70 -11.84 0.26
CA ASP A 7 5.38 -13.06 1.02
C ASP A 7 6.24 -13.18 2.28
N ALA A 8 7.55 -12.88 2.24
CA ALA A 8 8.43 -12.90 3.41
C ALA A 8 8.02 -11.90 4.51
N VAL A 9 7.62 -10.68 4.10
CA VAL A 9 7.13 -9.67 5.05
C VAL A 9 5.80 -10.12 5.67
N LEU A 10 4.88 -10.65 4.86
CA LEU A 10 3.58 -11.15 5.35
C LEU A 10 3.73 -12.36 6.27
N ASP A 11 4.69 -13.26 6.00
CA ASP A 11 4.99 -14.39 6.89
C ASP A 11 5.53 -13.90 8.24
N ARG A 12 6.38 -12.87 8.25
CA ARG A 12 6.97 -12.30 9.47
C ARG A 12 5.93 -11.57 10.33
N TYR A 13 5.04 -10.79 9.70
CA TYR A 13 4.10 -9.90 10.40
C TYR A 13 2.65 -10.40 10.37
N GLY A 14 2.36 -11.51 9.73
CA GLY A 14 1.00 -12.03 9.56
C GLY A 14 0.26 -12.25 10.85
N ALA A 15 0.95 -12.71 11.92
CA ALA A 15 0.33 -12.87 13.23
C ALA A 15 -0.18 -11.56 13.84
N VAL A 16 0.47 -10.43 13.54
CA VAL A 16 0.06 -9.10 14.03
C VAL A 16 -1.14 -8.58 13.23
N VAL A 17 -1.18 -8.87 11.92
CA VAL A 17 -2.32 -8.54 11.04
C VAL A 17 -3.54 -9.39 11.38
N GLY A 18 -3.32 -10.66 11.75
CA GLY A 18 -4.35 -11.58 12.23
C GLY A 18 -5.37 -11.93 11.15
N ASP A 19 -6.67 -11.92 11.50
CA ASP A 19 -7.79 -12.31 10.63
C ASP A 19 -7.91 -11.47 9.34
N ARG A 20 -7.17 -10.36 9.25
CA ARG A 20 -7.15 -9.50 8.07
C ARG A 20 -6.04 -9.83 7.08
N LEU A 21 -5.20 -10.81 7.37
CA LEU A 21 -4.02 -11.12 6.56
C LEU A 21 -4.37 -11.39 5.09
N THR A 22 -5.41 -12.17 4.81
CA THR A 22 -5.84 -12.45 3.43
C THR A 22 -6.34 -11.19 2.72
N ASP A 23 -7.16 -10.39 3.39
CA ASP A 23 -7.70 -9.15 2.83
C ASP A 23 -6.58 -8.14 2.56
N TYR A 24 -5.65 -8.00 3.51
CA TYR A 24 -4.47 -7.14 3.40
C TYR A 24 -3.54 -7.60 2.26
N ARG A 25 -3.21 -8.90 2.22
CA ARG A 25 -2.43 -9.49 1.13
C ARG A 25 -3.04 -9.18 -0.25
N ASN A 26 -4.34 -9.35 -0.39
CA ASN A 26 -5.02 -9.05 -1.65
C ASN A 26 -4.90 -7.57 -2.01
N HIS A 27 -5.01 -6.65 -1.03
CA HIS A 27 -4.79 -5.22 -1.24
C HIS A 27 -3.38 -4.95 -1.77
N LEU A 28 -2.34 -5.47 -1.12
CA LEU A 28 -0.94 -5.29 -1.56
C LEU A 28 -0.75 -5.73 -3.01
N TYR A 29 -1.21 -6.94 -3.34
CA TYR A 29 -1.06 -7.48 -4.69
C TYR A 29 -1.92 -6.78 -5.73
N ARG A 30 -3.11 -6.27 -5.40
CA ARG A 30 -3.91 -5.46 -6.33
C ARG A 30 -3.20 -4.15 -6.65
N GLY A 31 -2.82 -3.39 -5.63
CA GLY A 31 -2.14 -2.11 -5.81
C GLY A 31 -0.82 -2.25 -6.57
N MET A 32 -0.02 -3.27 -6.24
CA MET A 32 1.21 -3.59 -6.96
C MET A 32 0.94 -3.91 -8.45
N ASN A 33 -0.09 -4.71 -8.76
CA ASN A 33 -0.49 -4.96 -10.15
C ASN A 33 -0.86 -3.68 -10.88
N TYR A 34 -1.60 -2.78 -10.23
CA TYR A 34 -1.96 -1.48 -10.83
C TYR A 34 -0.71 -0.64 -11.10
N GLN A 35 0.20 -0.53 -10.13
CA GLN A 35 1.45 0.20 -10.31
C GLN A 35 2.29 -0.36 -11.46
N LEU A 36 2.47 -1.68 -11.53
CA LEU A 36 3.25 -2.33 -12.59
C LEU A 36 2.64 -2.09 -13.97
N ARG A 37 1.32 -2.21 -14.11
CA ARG A 37 0.63 -1.90 -15.38
C ARG A 37 0.84 -0.45 -15.78
N LEU A 38 0.75 0.50 -14.84
CA LEU A 38 1.00 1.93 -15.10
C LEU A 38 2.45 2.21 -15.52
N LEU A 39 3.40 1.44 -15.01
CA LEU A 39 4.83 1.52 -15.37
C LEU A 39 5.18 0.72 -16.63
N GLY A 40 4.26 -0.10 -17.17
CA GLY A 40 4.55 -1.02 -18.27
C GLY A 40 5.51 -2.16 -17.88
N MET A 41 5.53 -2.53 -16.60
CA MET A 41 6.38 -3.58 -16.05
C MET A 41 5.60 -4.89 -15.86
N THR A 42 6.29 -6.02 -16.00
CA THR A 42 5.72 -7.38 -15.79
C THR A 42 6.13 -8.00 -14.45
N GLU A 43 7.24 -7.53 -13.88
CA GLU A 43 7.79 -8.00 -12.62
C GLU A 43 8.09 -6.81 -11.71
N ALA A 44 7.93 -7.01 -10.40
CA ALA A 44 8.20 -5.96 -9.43
C ALA A 44 9.69 -5.91 -9.09
N PRO A 45 10.36 -4.76 -9.26
CA PRO A 45 11.64 -4.52 -8.61
C PRO A 45 11.54 -4.67 -7.09
N PRO A 46 12.64 -5.07 -6.40
CA PRO A 46 12.64 -5.24 -4.95
C PRO A 46 12.13 -4.03 -4.17
N GLU A 47 12.43 -2.82 -4.64
CA GLU A 47 11.97 -1.55 -4.06
C GLU A 47 10.44 -1.44 -4.08
N ILE A 48 9.81 -1.76 -5.20
CA ILE A 48 8.34 -1.74 -5.34
C ILE A 48 7.72 -2.81 -4.45
N ALA A 49 8.27 -4.03 -4.48
CA ALA A 49 7.75 -5.14 -3.69
C ALA A 49 7.80 -4.83 -2.18
N LEU A 50 8.93 -4.29 -1.68
CA LEU A 50 9.06 -3.91 -0.27
C LEU A 50 8.12 -2.76 0.09
N ALA A 51 8.05 -1.71 -0.74
CA ALA A 51 7.15 -0.59 -0.49
C ALA A 51 5.70 -1.08 -0.33
N TRP A 52 5.20 -1.92 -1.24
CA TRP A 52 3.87 -2.51 -1.11
C TRP A 52 3.72 -3.35 0.16
N ALA A 53 4.70 -4.17 0.48
CA ALA A 53 4.63 -5.05 1.65
C ALA A 53 4.45 -4.29 2.96
N VAL A 54 5.00 -3.05 3.06
CA VAL A 54 5.08 -2.33 4.34
C VAL A 54 4.23 -1.06 4.43
N HIS A 55 3.70 -0.50 3.32
CA HIS A 55 3.14 0.87 3.32
C HIS A 55 2.04 1.10 4.36
N ASP A 56 1.18 0.13 4.58
CA ASP A 56 0.04 0.19 5.51
C ASP A 56 0.25 -0.62 6.79
N ILE A 57 1.34 -1.41 6.89
CA ILE A 57 1.52 -2.38 7.96
C ILE A 57 1.63 -1.74 9.35
N GLY A 58 2.03 -0.46 9.39
CA GLY A 58 2.07 0.34 10.61
C GLY A 58 0.73 0.43 11.33
N ILE A 59 -0.40 0.28 10.62
CA ILE A 59 -1.74 0.20 11.22
C ILE A 59 -1.79 -0.88 12.32
N TRP A 60 -1.15 -2.02 12.08
CA TRP A 60 -1.14 -3.15 13.00
C TRP A 60 0.11 -3.17 13.89
N THR A 61 1.29 -2.95 13.33
CA THR A 61 2.56 -3.05 14.08
C THR A 61 2.69 -1.94 15.12
N ALA A 62 2.28 -0.71 14.80
CA ALA A 62 2.24 0.42 15.73
C ALA A 62 0.85 0.66 16.36
N ARG A 63 -0.19 -0.09 15.93
CA ARG A 63 -1.57 0.03 16.43
C ARG A 63 -2.11 1.45 16.36
N THR A 64 -1.80 2.18 15.31
CA THR A 64 -2.17 3.59 15.12
C THR A 64 -2.73 3.83 13.72
N TRP A 65 -3.59 4.85 13.58
CA TRP A 65 -4.04 5.38 12.29
C TRP A 65 -3.05 6.40 11.72
N ASP A 66 -2.12 6.90 12.55
CA ASP A 66 -0.95 7.70 12.15
C ASP A 66 0.24 6.75 11.88
N TYR A 67 0.13 5.97 10.83
CA TYR A 67 0.96 4.79 10.56
C TYR A 67 2.08 5.00 9.53
N LEU A 68 2.14 6.16 8.86
CA LEU A 68 3.14 6.40 7.82
C LEU A 68 4.58 6.31 8.35
N ASP A 69 4.89 7.06 9.41
CA ASP A 69 6.23 7.07 9.97
C ASP A 69 6.67 5.69 10.51
N PRO A 70 5.82 4.92 11.22
CA PRO A 70 6.10 3.53 11.55
C PRO A 70 6.35 2.61 10.32
N SER A 71 5.59 2.80 9.24
CA SER A 71 5.76 2.04 8.00
C SER A 71 7.06 2.40 7.28
N VAL A 72 7.42 3.69 7.24
CA VAL A 72 8.71 4.18 6.71
C VAL A 72 9.88 3.59 7.49
N ALA A 73 9.84 3.66 8.83
CA ALA A 73 10.90 3.08 9.66
C ALA A 73 11.07 1.57 9.43
N LEU A 74 9.96 0.86 9.18
CA LEU A 74 10.02 -0.56 8.84
C LEU A 74 10.61 -0.80 7.46
N ALA A 75 10.32 0.05 6.47
CA ALA A 75 10.94 -0.01 5.15
C ALA A 75 12.46 0.14 5.23
N GLU A 76 12.94 1.15 5.97
CA GLU A 76 14.36 1.39 6.22
C GLU A 76 15.05 0.19 6.88
N GLN A 77 14.40 -0.40 7.88
CA GLN A 77 14.90 -1.57 8.59
C GLN A 77 15.04 -2.79 7.69
N LEU A 78 14.05 -3.04 6.82
CA LEU A 78 13.98 -4.27 6.02
C LEU A 78 14.75 -4.18 4.69
N ALA A 79 14.91 -2.99 4.12
CA ALA A 79 15.55 -2.80 2.82
C ALA A 79 16.92 -3.50 2.68
N PRO A 80 17.85 -3.43 3.68
CA PRO A 80 19.12 -4.13 3.59
C PRO A 80 19.00 -5.65 3.55
N GLU A 81 17.97 -6.22 4.19
CA GLU A 81 17.75 -7.67 4.21
C GLU A 81 17.44 -8.23 2.80
N PHE A 82 16.86 -7.39 1.94
CA PHE A 82 16.51 -7.73 0.56
C PHE A 82 17.49 -7.17 -0.47
N GLY A 83 18.65 -6.65 -0.03
CA GLY A 83 19.69 -6.12 -0.89
C GLY A 83 19.29 -4.82 -1.61
N ILE A 84 18.29 -4.10 -1.09
CA ILE A 84 17.81 -2.84 -1.66
C ILE A 84 18.78 -1.72 -1.30
N THR A 85 19.27 -1.00 -2.32
CA THR A 85 20.20 0.11 -2.15
C THR A 85 19.54 1.48 -2.27
N ASP A 86 18.46 1.60 -3.06
CA ASP A 86 17.67 2.83 -3.19
C ASP A 86 16.55 2.88 -2.13
N VAL A 87 16.99 3.00 -0.86
CA VAL A 87 16.07 3.05 0.29
C VAL A 87 15.21 4.31 0.26
N ASP A 88 15.77 5.42 -0.23
CA ASP A 88 15.06 6.70 -0.32
C ASP A 88 13.82 6.59 -1.22
N ARG A 89 13.91 5.86 -2.34
CA ARG A 89 12.74 5.64 -3.21
C ARG A 89 11.68 4.75 -2.55
N VAL A 90 12.10 3.70 -1.81
CA VAL A 90 11.16 2.87 -1.05
C VAL A 90 10.40 3.70 -0.03
N THR A 91 11.13 4.47 0.78
CA THR A 91 10.55 5.33 1.82
C THR A 91 9.67 6.43 1.24
N ALA A 92 10.03 7.00 0.10
CA ALA A 92 9.21 7.98 -0.61
C ALA A 92 7.87 7.36 -1.10
N MET A 93 7.89 6.16 -1.68
CA MET A 93 6.65 5.44 -2.03
C MET A 93 5.76 5.25 -0.81
N VAL A 94 6.33 4.81 0.31
CA VAL A 94 5.57 4.61 1.56
C VAL A 94 5.09 5.93 2.17
N ALA A 95 5.93 6.97 2.22
CA ALA A 95 5.59 8.23 2.85
C ALA A 95 4.55 9.05 2.06
N ASP A 96 4.61 8.99 0.73
CA ASP A 96 3.86 9.88 -0.16
C ASP A 96 2.63 9.22 -0.80
N HIS A 97 2.30 7.94 -0.48
CA HIS A 97 1.18 7.26 -1.16
C HIS A 97 -0.19 7.92 -0.91
N HIS A 98 -0.33 8.68 0.18
CA HIS A 98 -1.52 9.49 0.45
C HIS A 98 -1.37 10.98 0.12
N LYS A 99 -0.28 11.38 -0.56
CA LYS A 99 -0.06 12.76 -0.96
C LYS A 99 -1.16 13.23 -1.90
N LEU A 100 -1.69 14.43 -1.65
CA LEU A 100 -2.81 14.99 -2.42
C LEU A 100 -2.36 15.47 -3.81
N ARG A 101 -1.13 16.00 -3.91
CA ARG A 101 -0.51 16.41 -5.17
C ARG A 101 0.26 15.25 -5.79
N SER A 102 0.52 15.33 -7.10
CA SER A 102 1.39 14.37 -7.79
C SER A 102 2.82 14.42 -7.23
N ALA A 103 3.48 13.26 -7.25
CA ALA A 103 4.90 13.15 -6.95
C ALA A 103 5.72 13.34 -8.24
N ASP A 104 6.94 13.88 -8.10
CA ASP A 104 7.84 14.10 -9.24
C ASP A 104 8.52 12.79 -9.69
N ASP A 105 8.81 11.88 -8.76
CA ASP A 105 9.35 10.55 -9.09
C ASP A 105 8.23 9.66 -9.66
N LEU A 106 8.49 9.07 -10.82
CA LEU A 106 7.52 8.26 -11.55
C LEU A 106 7.05 7.04 -10.75
N TRP A 107 7.95 6.36 -10.02
CA TRP A 107 7.58 5.17 -9.25
C TRP A 107 6.71 5.54 -8.05
N VAL A 108 7.03 6.65 -7.39
CA VAL A 108 6.23 7.18 -6.28
C VAL A 108 4.84 7.58 -6.76
N GLU A 109 4.76 8.27 -7.91
CA GLU A 109 3.46 8.66 -8.48
C GLU A 109 2.61 7.46 -8.88
N MET A 110 3.21 6.46 -9.56
CA MET A 110 2.46 5.26 -9.96
C MET A 110 2.07 4.39 -8.77
N PHE A 111 2.87 4.36 -7.70
CA PHE A 111 2.50 3.74 -6.43
C PHE A 111 1.27 4.41 -5.82
N ARG A 112 1.31 5.75 -5.70
CA ARG A 112 0.22 6.58 -5.18
C ARG A 112 -1.07 6.40 -5.97
N LEU A 113 -0.98 6.33 -7.31
CA LEU A 113 -2.13 6.08 -8.18
C LEU A 113 -2.65 4.65 -8.04
N GLY A 114 -1.78 3.64 -7.96
CA GLY A 114 -2.14 2.24 -7.75
C GLY A 114 -2.91 2.04 -6.44
N ASP A 115 -2.43 2.64 -5.36
CA ASP A 115 -3.13 2.61 -4.07
C ASP A 115 -4.51 3.31 -4.15
N ARG A 116 -4.60 4.47 -4.78
CA ARG A 116 -5.88 5.17 -4.99
C ARG A 116 -6.88 4.34 -5.80
N VAL A 117 -6.43 3.67 -6.86
CA VAL A 117 -7.32 2.79 -7.65
C VAL A 117 -7.91 1.71 -6.74
N ASP A 118 -7.09 1.10 -5.87
CA ASP A 118 -7.57 0.09 -4.94
C ASP A 118 -8.48 0.67 -3.86
N ALA A 119 -8.06 1.74 -3.20
CA ALA A 119 -8.81 2.39 -2.12
C ALA A 119 -10.21 2.83 -2.56
N PHE A 120 -10.35 3.32 -3.79
CA PHE A 120 -11.64 3.72 -4.38
C PHE A 120 -12.30 2.65 -5.24
N ARG A 121 -11.85 1.38 -5.11
CA ARG A 121 -12.46 0.22 -5.77
C ARG A 121 -12.59 0.37 -7.29
N GLY A 122 -11.58 0.95 -7.93
CA GLY A 122 -11.55 1.15 -9.37
C GLY A 122 -12.37 2.35 -9.89
N LEU A 123 -13.01 3.12 -9.02
CA LEU A 123 -13.71 4.35 -9.45
C LEU A 123 -12.76 5.41 -10.03
N TYR A 124 -11.47 5.32 -9.72
CA TYR A 124 -10.39 6.17 -10.24
C TYR A 124 -9.59 5.51 -11.39
N ALA A 125 -10.22 4.64 -12.19
CA ALA A 125 -9.57 3.95 -13.31
C ALA A 125 -9.07 4.86 -14.45
N TRP A 126 -9.40 6.17 -14.43
CA TRP A 126 -8.88 7.18 -15.38
C TRP A 126 -7.41 7.58 -15.14
N SER A 127 -6.72 6.93 -14.22
CA SER A 127 -5.28 7.09 -13.97
C SER A 127 -4.37 6.47 -15.04
N GLY A 128 -4.90 5.95 -16.15
CA GLY A 128 -4.14 5.25 -17.21
C GLY A 128 -4.42 3.75 -17.26
N LEU A 129 -5.29 3.23 -16.38
CA LEU A 129 -5.78 1.85 -16.40
C LEU A 129 -7.15 1.78 -17.06
N GLU A 130 -7.40 0.72 -17.80
CA GLU A 130 -8.72 0.41 -18.32
C GLU A 130 -9.59 -0.26 -17.24
N ARG A 131 -10.93 -0.14 -17.37
CA ARG A 131 -11.86 -0.84 -16.46
C ARG A 131 -11.74 -2.36 -16.54
N SER A 132 -11.31 -2.90 -17.68
CA SER A 132 -10.99 -4.30 -17.88
C SER A 132 -9.84 -4.75 -17.00
N ASP A 133 -8.77 -3.95 -16.89
CA ASP A 133 -7.60 -4.23 -16.05
C ASP A 133 -7.99 -4.34 -14.58
N VAL A 134 -8.77 -3.38 -14.10
CA VAL A 134 -9.24 -3.38 -12.71
C VAL A 134 -10.11 -4.60 -12.41
N ARG A 135 -11.03 -4.94 -13.33
CA ARG A 135 -11.91 -6.10 -13.17
C ARG A 135 -11.11 -7.40 -13.11
N GLU A 136 -10.17 -7.62 -14.02
CA GLU A 136 -9.30 -8.79 -14.04
C GLU A 136 -8.55 -8.97 -12.71
N VAL A 137 -7.94 -7.89 -12.21
CA VAL A 137 -7.20 -7.91 -10.94
C VAL A 137 -8.13 -8.20 -9.75
N VAL A 138 -9.32 -7.62 -9.71
CA VAL A 138 -10.29 -7.83 -8.61
C VAL A 138 -10.90 -9.22 -8.65
N GLU A 139 -11.12 -9.82 -9.83
CA GLU A 139 -11.57 -11.20 -9.97
C GLU A 139 -10.54 -12.19 -9.40
N ALA A 140 -9.24 -11.94 -9.64
CA ALA A 140 -8.16 -12.76 -9.11
C ALA A 140 -7.88 -12.51 -7.61
N LEU A 141 -8.09 -11.29 -7.14
CA LEU A 141 -7.74 -10.81 -5.78
C LEU A 141 -8.93 -10.02 -5.18
N PRO A 142 -9.96 -10.70 -4.67
CA PRO A 142 -11.16 -10.03 -4.14
C PRO A 142 -10.85 -9.04 -3.01
N TYR A 143 -11.66 -7.96 -2.92
CA TYR A 143 -11.51 -6.93 -1.89
C TYR A 143 -11.69 -7.44 -0.46
N GLY A 144 -12.53 -8.47 -0.26
CA GLY A 144 -12.86 -8.97 1.07
C GLY A 144 -13.44 -7.88 1.98
N GLY A 145 -13.02 -7.91 3.24
CA GLY A 145 -13.44 -6.97 4.27
C GLY A 145 -12.52 -5.77 4.47
N PHE A 146 -11.46 -5.59 3.67
CA PHE A 146 -10.39 -4.62 3.90
C PHE A 146 -10.90 -3.17 3.99
N HIS A 147 -11.65 -2.70 2.98
CA HIS A 147 -12.20 -1.34 2.97
C HIS A 147 -13.13 -1.08 4.16
N GLY A 148 -13.95 -2.06 4.54
CA GLY A 148 -14.82 -1.95 5.73
C GLY A 148 -14.02 -1.87 7.03
N PHE A 149 -12.87 -2.53 7.09
CA PHE A 149 -11.93 -2.40 8.21
C PHE A 149 -11.33 -1.00 8.26
N LEU A 150 -10.81 -0.47 7.14
CA LEU A 150 -10.25 0.87 7.05
C LEU A 150 -11.27 1.94 7.48
N LEU A 151 -12.50 1.88 6.95
CA LEU A 151 -13.56 2.83 7.32
C LEU A 151 -13.89 2.81 8.82
N ARG A 152 -13.97 1.62 9.43
CA ARG A 152 -14.20 1.49 10.88
C ARG A 152 -13.05 2.03 11.69
N THR A 153 -11.80 1.78 11.25
CA THR A 153 -10.60 2.26 11.94
C THR A 153 -10.49 3.77 11.85
N ALA A 154 -10.70 4.35 10.65
CA ALA A 154 -10.76 5.79 10.44
C ALA A 154 -11.85 6.45 11.29
N GLY A 155 -13.07 5.88 11.34
CA GLY A 155 -14.17 6.40 12.16
C GLY A 155 -13.85 6.38 13.64
N LYS A 156 -13.27 5.30 14.18
CA LYS A 156 -12.84 5.22 15.58
C LYS A 156 -11.73 6.23 15.90
N TRP A 157 -10.80 6.42 14.97
CA TRP A 157 -9.73 7.42 15.13
C TRP A 157 -10.30 8.83 15.14
N THR A 158 -11.14 9.19 14.17
CA THR A 158 -11.76 10.52 14.05
C THR A 158 -12.54 10.91 15.30
N LEU A 159 -13.26 9.96 15.90
CA LEU A 159 -13.98 10.21 17.17
C LEU A 159 -13.02 10.55 18.32
N LYS A 160 -11.82 9.98 18.34
CA LYS A 160 -10.81 10.26 19.38
C LYS A 160 -9.94 11.47 19.06
N HIS A 161 -9.76 11.77 17.76
CA HIS A 161 -8.87 12.81 17.25
C HIS A 161 -9.58 13.71 16.23
N PRO A 162 -10.65 14.46 16.62
CA PRO A 162 -11.48 15.21 15.69
C PRO A 162 -10.74 16.34 14.96
N LEU A 163 -9.65 16.85 15.53
CA LEU A 163 -8.81 17.89 14.92
C LEU A 163 -7.77 17.32 13.94
N ARG A 164 -7.56 15.99 13.92
CA ARG A 164 -6.62 15.31 13.04
C ARG A 164 -7.22 13.97 12.55
N PRO A 165 -8.33 14.01 11.79
CA PRO A 165 -9.10 12.81 11.42
C PRO A 165 -8.35 11.89 10.44
N MET A 166 -7.51 12.48 9.57
CA MET A 166 -6.76 11.77 8.53
C MET A 166 -5.27 12.17 8.62
N PRO A 167 -4.52 11.61 9.59
CA PRO A 167 -3.13 12.01 9.85
C PRO A 167 -2.17 11.66 8.72
N MET A 168 -2.52 10.67 7.88
CA MET A 168 -1.72 10.23 6.75
C MET A 168 -1.80 11.17 5.52
N LEU A 169 -2.76 12.08 5.43
CA LEU A 169 -2.87 13.00 4.30
C LEU A 169 -1.72 14.01 4.32
N ARG A 170 -0.97 14.08 3.22
CA ARG A 170 0.14 15.03 3.00
C ARG A 170 -0.14 15.88 1.75
N TRP A 171 0.38 17.13 1.76
CA TRP A 171 0.25 18.09 0.63
C TRP A 171 1.39 17.94 -0.37
#